data_4f870fbb8c6a319e5dca46bf3d2c0ed1
#
_entry.id   4f870fbb8c6a319e5dca46bf3d2c0ed1
#
_cell.length_a   1.000
_cell.length_b   1.000
_cell.length_c   1.000
_cell.angle_alpha   90.00
_cell.angle_beta   90.00
_cell.angle_gamma   90.00
#
_symmetry.space_group_name_H-M   'P 1'
#
loop_
_entity.id
_entity.type
_entity.pdbx_description
1 polymer ?
#
loop_
_entity_poly.entity_id
_entity_poly.type
_entity_poly.pdbx_seq_one_letter_code
_entity_poly.pdbx_strand_id
1 'polypeptide(L)'
;MAEGWSRFALRFSEYYDSVPFQSLWTPPRLRNREWMFIPWGGGHPDRHRSFTDKRALKSYLASRAPHSCFHSTAYYQEPSKGKMSEKGWMGADLIFDLDGDHLPGVSDNDFPSMIEVIQEQAWRLWNEFLEPEFGFKAEHTQTTFSGHRGFHIHVRDPKLLHIDSNARREIVNYIRGEGIDIQSTISSDSAWGKRAMRGIDTILDKLRNISQASEEKQTTLNELHSILSNRAKSPRTKLKSTSRAVSYTHLTLPTNREV
;
A
#
# COMPACT_ATOMS: atom_id res chain seq x y z
N MET A 1 32.46 -0.94 12.40
CA MET A 1 31.00 -0.93 12.12
C MET A 1 30.21 -2.03 12.83
N ALA A 2 30.82 -3.14 13.22
CA ALA A 2 30.12 -4.23 13.94
C ALA A 2 29.66 -3.89 15.36
N GLU A 3 30.41 -3.09 16.11
CA GLU A 3 30.09 -2.76 17.51
C GLU A 3 28.81 -1.92 17.69
N GLY A 4 28.50 -1.01 16.77
CA GLY A 4 27.29 -0.19 16.86
C GLY A 4 26.00 -1.01 16.75
N TRP A 5 25.96 -1.93 15.83
CA TRP A 5 24.78 -2.79 15.59
C TRP A 5 24.54 -3.77 16.74
N SER A 6 25.59 -4.26 17.39
CA SER A 6 25.48 -5.16 18.54
C SER A 6 24.74 -4.52 19.72
N ARG A 7 24.94 -3.21 19.94
CA ARG A 7 24.25 -2.46 21.01
C ARG A 7 22.75 -2.31 20.74
N PHE A 8 22.36 -2.06 19.47
CA PHE A 8 20.94 -2.02 19.08
C PHE A 8 20.30 -3.39 19.23
N ALA A 9 20.94 -4.45 18.72
CA ALA A 9 20.43 -5.80 18.85
C ALA A 9 20.22 -6.20 20.32
N LEU A 10 21.14 -5.83 21.21
CA LEU A 10 20.98 -6.09 22.64
C LEU A 10 19.76 -5.40 23.24
N ARG A 11 19.54 -4.12 22.92
CA ARG A 11 18.36 -3.37 23.38
C ARG A 11 17.06 -3.94 22.86
N PHE A 12 17.02 -4.38 21.60
CA PHE A 12 15.84 -5.06 21.05
C PHE A 12 15.61 -6.42 21.70
N SER A 13 16.68 -7.16 22.00
CA SER A 13 16.60 -8.41 22.76
C SER A 13 15.97 -8.19 24.15
N GLU A 14 16.48 -7.22 24.90
CA GLU A 14 15.96 -6.84 26.22
C GLU A 14 14.48 -6.39 26.11
N TYR A 15 14.14 -5.59 25.11
CA TYR A 15 12.75 -5.17 24.87
C TYR A 15 11.84 -6.36 24.64
N TYR A 16 12.17 -7.26 23.71
CA TYR A 16 11.33 -8.42 23.43
C TYR A 16 11.25 -9.41 24.59
N ASP A 17 12.28 -9.49 25.40
CA ASP A 17 12.24 -10.30 26.62
C ASP A 17 11.32 -9.69 27.68
N SER A 18 11.37 -8.36 27.85
CA SER A 18 10.59 -7.63 28.86
C SER A 18 9.14 -7.36 28.46
N VAL A 19 8.82 -7.29 27.14
CA VAL A 19 7.46 -6.94 26.69
C VAL A 19 6.43 -7.94 27.24
N PRO A 20 5.33 -7.47 27.87
CA PRO A 20 4.30 -8.36 28.35
C PRO A 20 3.73 -9.23 27.23
N PHE A 21 3.52 -10.49 27.50
CA PHE A 21 3.03 -11.45 26.50
C PHE A 21 1.73 -11.00 25.82
N GLN A 22 0.83 -10.38 26.56
CA GLN A 22 -0.44 -9.87 26.07
C GLN A 22 -0.25 -8.72 25.09
N SER A 23 0.75 -7.88 25.33
CA SER A 23 1.04 -6.67 24.52
C SER A 23 1.75 -6.97 23.19
N LEU A 24 2.39 -8.13 23.06
CA LEU A 24 2.99 -8.51 21.79
C LEU A 24 1.89 -8.80 20.76
N TRP A 25 1.78 -7.97 19.74
CA TRP A 25 0.86 -8.23 18.63
C TRP A 25 1.38 -9.38 17.76
N THR A 26 0.45 -10.16 17.21
CA THR A 26 0.76 -11.19 16.21
C THR A 26 -0.32 -11.19 15.13
N PRO A 27 0.05 -11.43 13.85
CA PRO A 27 -0.94 -11.54 12.80
C PRO A 27 -1.87 -12.73 13.03
N PRO A 28 -3.12 -12.66 12.60
CA PRO A 28 -4.02 -13.81 12.62
C PRO A 28 -3.44 -15.00 11.87
N ARG A 29 -3.81 -16.22 12.28
CA ARG A 29 -3.32 -17.48 11.70
C ARG A 29 -1.80 -17.60 11.71
N LEU A 30 -1.17 -17.20 12.80
CA LEU A 30 0.28 -17.16 13.00
C LEU A 30 1.00 -18.42 12.48
N ARG A 31 0.48 -19.60 12.82
CA ARG A 31 1.11 -20.90 12.47
C ARG A 31 1.09 -21.23 10.98
N ASN A 32 0.22 -20.55 10.21
CA ASN A 32 0.10 -20.74 8.78
C ASN A 32 0.88 -19.70 7.96
N ARG A 33 1.67 -18.84 8.62
CA ARG A 33 2.45 -17.82 7.93
C ARG A 33 3.92 -18.18 7.88
N GLU A 34 4.52 -17.90 6.74
CA GLU A 34 5.97 -17.86 6.62
C GLU A 34 6.49 -16.56 7.19
N TRP A 35 7.65 -16.65 7.85
CA TRP A 35 8.36 -15.51 8.39
C TRP A 35 9.75 -15.40 7.80
N MET A 36 10.20 -14.16 7.67
CA MET A 36 11.55 -13.80 7.27
C MET A 36 12.09 -12.73 8.23
N PHE A 37 13.35 -12.85 8.60
CA PHE A 37 14.01 -11.91 9.48
C PHE A 37 15.31 -11.45 8.86
N ILE A 38 15.57 -10.14 8.94
CA ILE A 38 16.83 -9.54 8.50
C ILE A 38 17.65 -9.22 9.75
N PRO A 39 18.88 -9.75 9.87
CA PRO A 39 19.74 -9.42 10.97
C PRO A 39 20.35 -8.03 10.86
N TRP A 40 20.81 -7.46 11.96
CA TRP A 40 21.61 -6.25 11.94
C TRP A 40 22.92 -6.47 11.18
N GLY A 41 23.41 -5.43 10.51
CA GLY A 41 24.69 -5.45 9.82
C GLY A 41 24.69 -6.11 8.43
N GLY A 42 23.53 -6.40 7.85
CA GLY A 42 23.41 -6.82 6.45
C GLY A 42 23.75 -8.29 6.18
N GLY A 43 23.55 -9.16 7.15
CA GLY A 43 23.67 -10.61 6.97
C GLY A 43 22.55 -11.20 6.09
N HIS A 44 22.70 -12.49 5.74
CA HIS A 44 21.67 -13.19 4.96
C HIS A 44 20.34 -13.22 5.72
N PRO A 45 19.20 -12.96 5.04
CA PRO A 45 17.88 -13.10 5.63
C PRO A 45 17.64 -14.53 6.13
N ASP A 46 17.12 -14.66 7.35
CA ASP A 46 16.67 -15.94 7.90
C ASP A 46 15.23 -16.17 7.44
N ARG A 47 15.06 -17.00 6.44
CA ARG A 47 13.79 -17.25 5.72
C ARG A 47 13.17 -18.57 6.11
N HIS A 48 11.94 -18.79 5.63
CA HIS A 48 11.18 -20.03 5.79
C HIS A 48 10.97 -20.41 7.26
N ARG A 49 10.78 -19.41 8.11
CA ARG A 49 10.44 -19.62 9.51
C ARG A 49 8.93 -19.72 9.67
N SER A 50 8.51 -20.51 10.65
CA SER A 50 7.13 -20.57 11.11
C SER A 50 7.08 -20.75 12.63
N PHE A 51 5.98 -20.32 13.24
CA PHE A 51 5.82 -20.39 14.70
C PHE A 51 4.48 -21.02 15.04
N THR A 52 4.51 -21.97 15.92
CA THR A 52 3.31 -22.67 16.39
C THR A 52 2.40 -21.77 17.22
N ASP A 53 3.01 -20.83 17.94
CA ASP A 53 2.29 -19.93 18.83
C ASP A 53 3.09 -18.64 19.10
N LYS A 54 2.43 -17.70 19.75
CA LYS A 54 2.96 -16.38 20.10
C LYS A 54 4.19 -16.45 21.04
N ARG A 55 4.28 -17.50 21.87
CA ARG A 55 5.40 -17.69 22.80
C ARG A 55 6.67 -18.05 22.03
N ALA A 56 6.56 -18.96 21.08
CA ALA A 56 7.66 -19.33 20.20
C ALA A 56 8.19 -18.13 19.40
N LEU A 57 7.30 -17.29 18.86
CA LEU A 57 7.69 -16.06 18.18
C LEU A 57 8.40 -15.09 19.14
N LYS A 58 7.84 -14.84 20.34
CA LYS A 58 8.47 -13.96 21.35
C LYS A 58 9.88 -14.43 21.70
N SER A 59 10.05 -15.72 21.98
CA SER A 59 11.36 -16.29 22.31
C SER A 59 12.35 -16.14 21.16
N TYR A 60 11.91 -16.31 19.93
CA TYR A 60 12.74 -16.08 18.75
C TYR A 60 13.17 -14.61 18.64
N LEU A 61 12.23 -13.67 18.77
CA LEU A 61 12.51 -12.24 18.72
C LEU A 61 13.48 -11.80 19.81
N ALA A 62 13.30 -12.29 21.05
CA ALA A 62 14.22 -12.00 22.15
C ALA A 62 15.63 -12.57 21.91
N SER A 63 15.73 -13.79 21.40
CA SER A 63 17.02 -14.45 21.20
C SER A 63 17.80 -13.97 19.98
N ARG A 64 17.12 -13.56 18.91
CA ARG A 64 17.73 -13.14 17.64
C ARG A 64 17.76 -11.64 17.44
N ALA A 65 16.84 -10.91 18.07
CA ALA A 65 16.71 -9.47 18.00
C ALA A 65 16.92 -8.92 16.57
N PRO A 66 16.13 -9.34 15.58
CA PRO A 66 16.36 -8.98 14.18
C PRO A 66 16.19 -7.47 13.95
N HIS A 67 16.87 -6.94 12.92
CA HIS A 67 16.65 -5.58 12.42
C HIS A 67 15.25 -5.41 11.85
N SER A 68 14.81 -6.38 11.05
CA SER A 68 13.48 -6.35 10.42
C SER A 68 12.80 -7.72 10.50
N CYS A 69 11.50 -7.68 10.60
CA CYS A 69 10.66 -8.85 10.76
C CYS A 69 9.49 -8.76 9.76
N PHE A 70 9.35 -9.79 8.93
CA PHE A 70 8.33 -9.88 7.90
C PHE A 70 7.51 -11.15 8.06
N HIS A 71 6.24 -11.08 7.75
CA HIS A 71 5.39 -12.26 7.63
C HIS A 71 4.68 -12.28 6.29
N SER A 72 4.39 -13.48 5.78
CA SER A 72 3.67 -13.62 4.51
C SER A 72 2.24 -13.11 4.61
N THR A 73 1.73 -12.54 3.54
CA THR A 73 0.30 -12.25 3.36
C THR A 73 -0.47 -13.53 3.10
N ALA A 74 0.17 -14.49 2.44
CA ALA A 74 -0.37 -15.81 2.15
C ALA A 74 -0.32 -16.72 3.39
N TYR A 75 -1.25 -17.66 3.39
CA TYR A 75 -1.35 -18.76 4.36
C TYR A 75 -0.94 -20.05 3.70
N TYR A 76 -0.20 -20.86 4.42
CA TYR A 76 0.33 -22.14 3.96
C TYR A 76 0.04 -23.25 4.95
N GLN A 77 -0.09 -24.48 4.45
CA GLN A 77 -0.13 -25.68 5.29
C GLN A 77 1.24 -25.92 5.94
N GLU A 78 2.30 -25.80 5.14
CA GLU A 78 3.69 -26.02 5.53
C GLU A 78 4.55 -24.78 5.26
N PRO A 79 4.39 -23.68 6.05
CA PRO A 79 5.02 -22.40 5.74
C PRO A 79 6.56 -22.44 5.79
N SER A 80 7.15 -23.38 6.54
CA SER A 80 8.60 -23.53 6.66
C SER A 80 9.29 -24.26 5.50
N LYS A 81 8.53 -24.80 4.55
CA LYS A 81 9.13 -25.43 3.37
C LYS A 81 9.84 -24.40 2.49
N GLY A 82 10.97 -24.77 1.91
CA GLY A 82 11.75 -23.89 1.03
C GLY A 82 11.12 -23.65 -0.33
N LYS A 83 10.46 -24.68 -0.90
CA LYS A 83 9.85 -24.60 -2.23
C LYS A 83 8.37 -24.24 -2.14
N MET A 84 7.93 -23.31 -2.96
CA MET A 84 6.53 -22.86 -3.01
C MET A 84 5.55 -24.01 -3.29
N SER A 85 5.92 -24.95 -4.17
CA SER A 85 5.10 -26.12 -4.51
C SER A 85 4.85 -27.07 -3.33
N GLU A 86 5.68 -27.02 -2.30
CA GLU A 86 5.61 -27.86 -1.11
C GLU A 86 4.84 -27.21 0.04
N LYS A 87 4.58 -25.89 -0.05
CA LYS A 87 3.97 -25.12 1.05
C LYS A 87 2.48 -25.37 1.23
N GLY A 88 1.76 -25.76 0.18
CA GLY A 88 0.29 -25.93 0.23
C GLY A 88 -0.40 -24.60 0.51
N TRP A 89 -0.60 -23.78 -0.54
CA TRP A 89 -1.27 -22.48 -0.43
C TRP A 89 -2.73 -22.63 0.04
N MET A 90 -3.13 -21.83 1.03
CA MET A 90 -4.46 -21.85 1.66
C MET A 90 -5.25 -20.56 1.49
N GLY A 91 -4.74 -19.62 0.69
CA GLY A 91 -5.31 -18.29 0.53
C GLY A 91 -4.37 -17.20 0.99
N ALA A 92 -4.82 -15.95 0.90
CA ALA A 92 -4.02 -14.80 1.33
C ALA A 92 -4.89 -13.62 1.78
N ASP A 93 -4.35 -12.78 2.67
CA ASP A 93 -4.91 -11.46 2.93
C ASP A 93 -4.85 -10.60 1.66
N LEU A 94 -5.77 -9.68 1.50
CA LEU A 94 -5.62 -8.60 0.54
C LEU A 94 -4.95 -7.43 1.25
N ILE A 95 -3.81 -6.97 0.71
CA ILE A 95 -3.07 -5.87 1.30
C ILE A 95 -2.89 -4.78 0.24
N PHE A 96 -3.23 -3.55 0.62
CA PHE A 96 -2.90 -2.35 -0.13
C PHE A 96 -1.69 -1.70 0.54
N ASP A 97 -0.62 -1.60 -0.22
CA ASP A 97 0.63 -0.98 0.20
C ASP A 97 0.71 0.42 -0.41
N LEU A 98 0.70 1.44 0.45
CA LEU A 98 0.81 2.83 0.07
C LEU A 98 2.19 3.32 0.50
N ASP A 99 3.04 3.59 -0.48
CA ASP A 99 4.41 4.05 -0.26
C ASP A 99 4.55 5.53 -0.63
N GLY A 100 5.30 6.26 0.19
CA GLY A 100 5.59 7.68 0.03
C GLY A 100 6.79 7.99 -0.85
N ASP A 101 7.43 7.00 -1.45
CA ASP A 101 8.58 7.24 -2.32
C ASP A 101 8.18 8.03 -3.57
N HIS A 102 8.89 9.12 -3.83
CA HIS A 102 8.72 9.96 -5.03
C HIS A 102 7.34 10.64 -5.18
N LEU A 103 6.77 11.13 -4.08
CA LEU A 103 5.54 11.92 -4.13
C LEU A 103 5.74 13.22 -4.91
N PRO A 104 4.87 13.55 -5.90
CA PRO A 104 4.95 14.82 -6.59
C PRO A 104 4.78 16.01 -5.63
N GLY A 105 5.73 16.93 -5.66
CA GLY A 105 5.68 18.16 -4.85
C GLY A 105 6.13 17.99 -3.39
N VAL A 106 6.55 16.80 -2.99
CA VAL A 106 7.11 16.54 -1.65
C VAL A 106 8.58 16.13 -1.79
N SER A 107 9.46 16.75 -0.99
CA SER A 107 10.86 16.35 -0.95
C SER A 107 11.00 14.99 -0.26
N ASP A 108 11.86 14.11 -0.79
CA ASP A 108 12.18 12.81 -0.18
C ASP A 108 12.75 12.94 1.25
N ASN A 109 13.24 14.11 1.61
CA ASN A 109 13.76 14.41 2.94
C ASN A 109 12.73 15.05 3.88
N ASP A 110 11.55 15.43 3.40
CA ASP A 110 10.46 15.99 4.19
C ASP A 110 9.50 14.88 4.68
N PHE A 111 9.99 14.13 5.65
CA PHE A 111 9.24 13.01 6.22
C PHE A 111 7.86 13.42 6.79
N PRO A 112 7.68 14.52 7.54
CA PRO A 112 6.37 14.91 8.05
C PRO A 112 5.35 15.15 6.95
N SER A 113 5.68 15.98 5.94
CA SER A 113 4.78 16.25 4.81
C SER A 113 4.49 15.00 3.99
N MET A 114 5.46 14.12 3.81
CA MET A 114 5.28 12.85 3.12
C MET A 114 4.26 11.97 3.85
N ILE A 115 4.39 11.82 5.18
CA ILE A 115 3.46 10.99 5.97
C ILE A 115 2.05 11.57 5.94
N GLU A 116 1.90 12.88 6.02
CA GLU A 116 0.58 13.55 5.93
C GLU A 116 -0.11 13.23 4.60
N VAL A 117 0.61 13.36 3.48
CA VAL A 117 0.07 13.06 2.14
C VAL A 117 -0.32 11.58 2.02
N ILE A 118 0.53 10.65 2.48
CA ILE A 118 0.22 9.22 2.40
C ILE A 118 -0.93 8.84 3.33
N GLN A 119 -1.02 9.44 4.50
CA GLN A 119 -2.14 9.24 5.41
C GLN A 119 -3.46 9.68 4.76
N GLU A 120 -3.47 10.84 4.09
CA GLU A 120 -4.64 11.29 3.32
C GLU A 120 -4.99 10.31 2.20
N GLN A 121 -4.01 9.81 1.45
CA GLN A 121 -4.24 8.81 0.41
C GLN A 121 -4.82 7.51 0.97
N ALA A 122 -4.33 7.04 2.12
CA ALA A 122 -4.87 5.86 2.79
C ALA A 122 -6.32 6.07 3.23
N TRP A 123 -6.61 7.24 3.78
CA TRP A 123 -7.97 7.63 4.16
C TRP A 123 -8.91 7.68 2.95
N ARG A 124 -8.47 8.30 1.85
CA ARG A 124 -9.25 8.37 0.60
C ARG A 124 -9.48 7.00 -0.02
N LEU A 125 -8.46 6.15 -0.04
CA LEU A 125 -8.59 4.78 -0.53
C LEU A 125 -9.69 4.04 0.23
N TRP A 126 -9.69 4.14 1.56
CA TRP A 126 -10.72 3.52 2.40
C TRP A 126 -12.12 4.11 2.12
N ASN A 127 -12.26 5.43 2.25
CA ASN A 127 -13.57 6.09 2.25
C ASN A 127 -14.17 6.29 0.87
N GLU A 128 -13.35 6.32 -0.18
CA GLU A 128 -13.86 6.52 -1.54
C GLU A 128 -14.01 5.22 -2.33
N PHE A 129 -13.31 4.14 -1.97
CA PHE A 129 -13.28 2.90 -2.73
C PHE A 129 -13.58 1.65 -1.89
N LEU A 130 -12.75 1.37 -0.87
CA LEU A 130 -12.79 0.05 -0.22
C LEU A 130 -14.10 -0.20 0.51
N GLU A 131 -14.55 0.75 1.30
CA GLU A 131 -15.81 0.63 2.02
C GLU A 131 -17.04 0.83 1.11
N PRO A 132 -17.18 1.97 0.37
CA PRO A 132 -18.42 2.27 -0.34
C PRO A 132 -18.64 1.47 -1.62
N GLU A 133 -17.58 1.03 -2.30
CA GLU A 133 -17.70 0.37 -3.61
C GLU A 133 -17.41 -1.12 -3.55
N PHE A 134 -16.38 -1.52 -2.79
CA PHE A 134 -16.07 -2.95 -2.60
C PHE A 134 -16.82 -3.55 -1.41
N GLY A 135 -17.42 -2.74 -0.54
CA GLY A 135 -18.17 -3.20 0.63
C GLY A 135 -17.28 -3.85 1.69
N PHE A 136 -16.00 -3.49 1.74
CA PHE A 136 -15.11 -4.01 2.76
C PHE A 136 -15.49 -3.44 4.13
N LYS A 137 -15.41 -4.27 5.15
CA LYS A 137 -15.85 -3.90 6.48
C LYS A 137 -14.67 -3.57 7.40
N ALA A 138 -14.84 -2.55 8.23
CA ALA A 138 -13.85 -2.14 9.21
C ALA A 138 -13.45 -3.29 10.16
N GLU A 139 -14.38 -4.16 10.52
CA GLU A 139 -14.13 -5.34 11.39
C GLU A 139 -13.13 -6.34 10.78
N HIS A 140 -12.99 -6.36 9.45
CA HIS A 140 -12.03 -7.21 8.73
C HIS A 140 -10.80 -6.45 8.27
N THR A 141 -10.69 -5.17 8.60
CA THR A 141 -9.64 -4.30 8.08
C THR A 141 -8.76 -3.78 9.19
N GLN A 142 -7.47 -3.73 8.93
CA GLN A 142 -6.47 -3.15 9.82
C GLN A 142 -5.51 -2.28 9.01
N THR A 143 -5.40 -1.02 9.39
CA THR A 143 -4.38 -0.12 8.84
C THR A 143 -3.18 -0.08 9.78
N THR A 144 -1.98 -0.21 9.21
CA THR A 144 -0.71 -0.16 9.95
C THR A 144 0.26 0.78 9.26
N PHE A 145 1.03 1.51 10.06
CA PHE A 145 2.18 2.24 9.55
C PHE A 145 3.30 1.24 9.19
N SER A 146 3.92 1.41 8.02
CA SER A 146 4.95 0.47 7.53
C SER A 146 6.25 0.48 8.37
N GLY A 147 6.42 1.51 9.18
CA GLY A 147 7.67 1.75 9.94
C GLY A 147 8.71 2.57 9.16
N HIS A 148 8.41 2.95 7.91
CA HIS A 148 9.30 3.76 7.07
C HIS A 148 8.53 4.92 6.43
N ARG A 149 7.93 4.74 5.26
CA ARG A 149 7.38 5.83 4.44
C ARG A 149 5.93 5.60 4.02
N GLY A 150 5.21 4.68 4.62
CA GLY A 150 3.90 4.33 4.09
C GLY A 150 2.95 3.70 5.08
N PHE A 151 1.81 3.28 4.55
CA PHE A 151 0.77 2.57 5.29
C PHE A 151 0.35 1.31 4.54
N HIS A 152 0.09 0.25 5.29
CA HIS A 152 -0.52 -0.97 4.77
C HIS A 152 -1.95 -1.06 5.25
N ILE A 153 -2.88 -1.27 4.34
CA ILE A 153 -4.28 -1.60 4.66
C ILE A 153 -4.47 -3.10 4.41
N HIS A 154 -4.63 -3.85 5.49
CA HIS A 154 -4.86 -5.29 5.47
C HIS A 154 -6.35 -5.57 5.51
N VAL A 155 -6.88 -6.23 4.48
CA VAL A 155 -8.27 -6.70 4.42
C VAL A 155 -8.26 -8.22 4.55
N ARG A 156 -8.88 -8.72 5.63
CA ARG A 156 -8.92 -10.14 6.01
C ARG A 156 -10.33 -10.71 5.97
N ASP A 157 -11.13 -10.26 5.01
CA ASP A 157 -12.46 -10.82 4.79
C ASP A 157 -12.34 -12.27 4.30
N PRO A 158 -12.99 -13.22 4.96
CA PRO A 158 -12.98 -14.64 4.54
C PRO A 158 -13.40 -14.85 3.08
N LYS A 159 -14.27 -13.98 2.54
CA LYS A 159 -14.73 -14.03 1.14
C LYS A 159 -13.62 -13.75 0.13
N LEU A 160 -12.58 -12.99 0.54
CA LEU A 160 -11.46 -12.60 -0.30
C LEU A 160 -10.27 -13.57 -0.20
N LEU A 161 -10.33 -14.53 0.70
CA LEU A 161 -9.21 -15.40 1.03
C LEU A 161 -8.62 -16.11 -0.20
N HIS A 162 -9.47 -16.52 -1.12
CA HIS A 162 -9.08 -17.33 -2.28
C HIS A 162 -9.12 -16.59 -3.62
N ILE A 163 -9.27 -15.26 -3.62
CA ILE A 163 -9.20 -14.52 -4.88
C ILE A 163 -7.79 -14.65 -5.48
N ASP A 164 -7.75 -14.89 -6.76
CA ASP A 164 -6.49 -15.09 -7.48
C ASP A 164 -5.75 -13.79 -7.79
N SER A 165 -4.59 -13.91 -8.39
CA SER A 165 -3.75 -12.74 -8.73
C SER A 165 -4.38 -11.86 -9.82
N ASN A 166 -5.25 -12.39 -10.68
CA ASN A 166 -5.95 -11.61 -11.69
C ASN A 166 -7.02 -10.75 -11.04
N ALA A 167 -7.89 -11.34 -10.21
CA ALA A 167 -8.90 -10.59 -9.47
C ALA A 167 -8.29 -9.50 -8.58
N ARG A 168 -7.13 -9.76 -7.96
CA ARG A 168 -6.40 -8.74 -7.19
C ARG A 168 -5.94 -7.58 -8.08
N ARG A 169 -5.42 -7.86 -9.27
CA ARG A 169 -5.03 -6.83 -10.24
C ARG A 169 -6.22 -6.00 -10.71
N GLU A 170 -7.36 -6.64 -10.97
CA GLU A 170 -8.56 -5.92 -11.38
C GLU A 170 -9.07 -4.95 -10.32
N ILE A 171 -8.98 -5.30 -9.04
CA ILE A 171 -9.28 -4.37 -7.94
C ILE A 171 -8.37 -3.15 -8.01
N VAL A 172 -7.07 -3.33 -8.22
CA VAL A 172 -6.12 -2.22 -8.33
C VAL A 172 -6.35 -1.41 -9.60
N ASN A 173 -6.55 -2.06 -10.75
CA ASN A 173 -6.84 -1.40 -12.01
C ASN A 173 -8.09 -0.51 -11.87
N TYR A 174 -9.13 -1.03 -11.24
CA TYR A 174 -10.34 -0.27 -10.95
C TYR A 174 -10.06 0.97 -10.11
N ILE A 175 -9.34 0.83 -9.00
CA ILE A 175 -8.99 1.96 -8.11
C ILE A 175 -8.15 3.00 -8.84
N ARG A 176 -7.24 2.57 -9.70
CA ARG A 176 -6.37 3.44 -10.53
C ARG A 176 -7.06 4.02 -11.76
N GLY A 177 -8.27 3.57 -12.07
CA GLY A 177 -8.98 3.97 -13.28
C GLY A 177 -8.30 3.46 -14.56
N GLU A 178 -7.56 2.36 -14.49
CA GLU A 178 -6.92 1.78 -15.67
C GLU A 178 -7.96 1.10 -16.58
N GLY A 179 -7.87 1.42 -17.87
CA GLY A 179 -8.80 0.87 -18.87
C GLY A 179 -10.17 1.56 -18.92
N ILE A 180 -10.40 2.61 -18.13
CA ILE A 180 -11.64 3.37 -18.17
C ILE A 180 -11.68 4.24 -19.44
N ASP A 181 -12.72 4.08 -20.24
CA ASP A 181 -13.04 5.04 -21.31
C ASP A 181 -13.79 6.22 -20.71
N ILE A 182 -13.14 7.39 -20.71
CA ILE A 182 -13.69 8.60 -20.09
C ILE A 182 -14.98 9.05 -20.74
N GLN A 183 -15.12 8.92 -22.07
CA GLN A 183 -16.31 9.42 -22.77
C GLN A 183 -17.57 8.65 -22.40
N SER A 184 -17.50 7.32 -22.41
CA SER A 184 -18.61 6.47 -21.99
C SER A 184 -18.84 6.52 -20.48
N THR A 185 -17.79 6.74 -19.70
CA THR A 185 -17.86 6.77 -18.23
C THR A 185 -18.52 8.03 -17.70
N ILE A 186 -18.23 9.21 -18.28
CA ILE A 186 -18.82 10.50 -17.85
C ILE A 186 -20.35 10.49 -18.02
N SER A 187 -20.84 9.85 -19.06
CA SER A 187 -22.29 9.75 -19.33
C SER A 187 -22.98 8.66 -18.50
N SER A 188 -22.25 7.89 -17.70
CA SER A 188 -22.78 6.78 -16.90
C SER A 188 -23.05 7.20 -15.45
N ASP A 189 -24.05 6.58 -14.83
CA ASP A 189 -24.34 6.72 -13.38
C ASP A 189 -23.40 5.84 -12.51
N SER A 190 -22.26 5.43 -13.05
CA SER A 190 -21.24 4.66 -12.34
C SER A 190 -20.50 5.49 -11.30
N ALA A 191 -19.85 4.82 -10.34
CA ALA A 191 -19.04 5.50 -9.35
C ALA A 191 -17.89 6.31 -9.99
N TRP A 192 -17.26 5.78 -11.03
CA TRP A 192 -16.25 6.51 -11.81
C TRP A 192 -16.84 7.66 -12.61
N GLY A 193 -18.07 7.54 -13.15
CA GLY A 193 -18.78 8.64 -13.80
C GLY A 193 -18.99 9.80 -12.84
N LYS A 194 -19.49 9.51 -11.65
CA LYS A 194 -19.67 10.49 -10.57
C LYS A 194 -18.35 11.15 -10.13
N ARG A 195 -17.24 10.39 -10.04
CA ARG A 195 -15.91 10.96 -9.75
C ARG A 195 -15.43 11.88 -10.87
N ALA A 196 -15.57 11.44 -12.12
CA ALA A 196 -15.15 12.23 -13.27
C ALA A 196 -15.91 13.56 -13.32
N MET A 197 -17.22 13.53 -13.09
CA MET A 197 -18.04 14.76 -13.02
C MET A 197 -17.60 15.68 -11.89
N ARG A 198 -17.40 15.19 -10.67
CA ARG A 198 -16.87 16.02 -9.57
C ARG A 198 -15.50 16.63 -9.90
N GLY A 199 -14.65 15.87 -10.59
CA GLY A 199 -13.35 16.36 -11.05
C GLY A 199 -13.49 17.51 -12.08
N ILE A 200 -14.44 17.37 -13.01
CA ILE A 200 -14.76 18.40 -13.99
C ILE A 200 -15.30 19.66 -13.30
N ASP A 201 -16.25 19.50 -12.38
CA ASP A 201 -16.82 20.63 -11.63
C ASP A 201 -15.71 21.38 -10.86
N THR A 202 -14.82 20.66 -10.21
CA THR A 202 -13.66 21.25 -9.52
C THR A 202 -12.76 22.04 -10.46
N ILE A 203 -12.50 21.53 -11.67
CA ILE A 203 -11.70 22.24 -12.68
C ILE A 203 -12.45 23.50 -13.16
N LEU A 204 -13.75 23.39 -13.45
CA LEU A 204 -14.57 24.52 -13.88
C LEU A 204 -14.62 25.62 -12.81
N ASP A 205 -14.77 25.26 -11.54
CA ASP A 205 -14.75 26.24 -10.45
C ASP A 205 -13.40 26.93 -10.30
N LYS A 206 -12.30 26.18 -10.42
CA LYS A 206 -10.96 26.78 -10.48
C LYS A 206 -10.81 27.75 -11.64
N LEU A 207 -11.30 27.36 -12.84
CA LEU A 207 -11.25 28.23 -14.01
C LEU A 207 -12.09 29.50 -13.84
N ARG A 208 -13.28 29.42 -13.25
CA ARG A 208 -14.13 30.59 -12.94
C ARG A 208 -13.42 31.56 -11.98
N ASN A 209 -12.73 31.02 -10.97
CA ASN A 209 -12.02 31.83 -9.98
C ASN A 209 -10.70 32.42 -10.49
N ILE A 210 -10.15 31.95 -11.60
CA ILE A 210 -8.90 32.44 -12.21
C ILE A 210 -9.08 33.79 -12.89
N SER A 211 -10.29 34.16 -13.34
CA SER A 211 -10.54 35.45 -14.00
C SER A 211 -10.27 36.67 -13.10
N GLN A 212 -10.03 36.47 -11.81
CA GLN A 212 -9.74 37.52 -10.81
C GLN A 212 -8.32 37.44 -10.20
N ALA A 213 -7.37 36.78 -10.84
CA ALA A 213 -6.20 36.25 -10.15
C ALA A 213 -4.84 36.83 -10.56
N SER A 214 -3.89 36.77 -9.61
CA SER A 214 -2.47 37.11 -9.69
C SER A 214 -1.71 36.25 -10.72
N GLU A 215 -0.46 36.67 -11.09
CA GLU A 215 0.43 36.00 -12.06
C GLU A 215 0.61 34.47 -11.82
N GLU A 216 0.61 34.02 -10.57
CA GLU A 216 0.75 32.60 -10.22
C GLU A 216 -0.42 31.73 -10.72
N LYS A 217 -1.62 32.28 -10.73
CA LYS A 217 -2.80 31.61 -11.24
C LYS A 217 -2.85 31.61 -12.78
N GLN A 218 -2.25 32.61 -13.42
CA GLN A 218 -2.11 32.65 -14.87
C GLN A 218 -1.17 31.54 -15.37
N THR A 219 -0.15 31.20 -14.61
CA THR A 219 0.76 30.08 -14.90
C THR A 219 -0.01 28.73 -14.86
N THR A 220 -0.83 28.54 -13.83
CA THR A 220 -1.68 27.34 -13.71
C THR A 220 -2.70 27.24 -14.87
N LEU A 221 -3.26 28.36 -15.30
CA LEU A 221 -4.16 28.41 -16.46
C LEU A 221 -3.43 28.00 -17.76
N ASN A 222 -2.23 28.50 -17.96
CA ASN A 222 -1.41 28.19 -19.12
C ASN A 222 -1.01 26.70 -19.15
N GLU A 223 -0.72 26.11 -18.00
CA GLU A 223 -0.45 24.67 -17.86
C GLU A 223 -1.70 23.85 -18.18
N LEU A 224 -2.87 24.19 -17.65
CA LEU A 224 -4.14 23.54 -17.96
C LEU A 224 -4.48 23.68 -19.45
N HIS A 225 -4.32 24.88 -20.03
CA HIS A 225 -4.54 25.10 -21.47
C HIS A 225 -3.56 24.28 -22.32
N SER A 226 -2.29 24.19 -21.92
CA SER A 226 -1.29 23.35 -22.58
C SER A 226 -1.67 21.86 -22.53
N ILE A 227 -2.14 21.39 -21.39
CA ILE A 227 -2.62 20.00 -21.20
C ILE A 227 -3.82 19.71 -22.10
N LEU A 228 -4.81 20.60 -22.13
CA LEU A 228 -6.03 20.45 -22.93
C LEU A 228 -5.74 20.54 -24.42
N SER A 229 -4.90 21.51 -24.85
CA SER A 229 -4.52 21.71 -26.25
C SER A 229 -3.67 20.57 -26.80
N ASN A 230 -2.79 20.01 -25.97
CA ASN A 230 -1.99 18.85 -26.34
C ASN A 230 -2.82 17.56 -26.44
N ARG A 231 -3.96 17.47 -25.74
CA ARG A 231 -4.90 16.36 -25.86
C ARG A 231 -5.66 16.38 -27.20
N ALA A 232 -6.02 17.55 -27.70
CA ALA A 232 -6.70 17.69 -28.98
C ALA A 232 -5.85 17.16 -30.17
N LYS A 233 -4.52 17.10 -30.02
CA LYS A 233 -3.56 16.71 -31.05
C LYS A 233 -3.16 15.22 -31.07
N SER A 234 -3.47 14.44 -30.00
CA SER A 234 -3.07 13.02 -29.97
C SER A 234 -3.89 12.21 -28.93
N PRO A 235 -5.01 11.62 -29.33
CA PRO A 235 -5.97 11.02 -28.38
C PRO A 235 -5.51 9.73 -27.70
N ARG A 236 -4.64 8.93 -28.29
CA ARG A 236 -4.36 7.56 -27.82
C ARG A 236 -3.10 7.35 -26.99
N THR A 237 -2.08 8.18 -27.15
CA THR A 237 -0.78 7.93 -26.53
C THR A 237 -0.56 8.67 -25.21
N LYS A 238 -1.37 9.68 -24.89
CA LYS A 238 -1.17 10.57 -23.73
C LYS A 238 -2.07 10.29 -22.51
N LEU A 239 -3.02 9.39 -22.61
CA LEU A 239 -3.76 8.92 -21.41
C LEU A 239 -2.83 8.27 -20.37
N LYS A 240 -1.72 7.65 -20.82
CA LYS A 240 -0.69 7.11 -19.91
C LYS A 240 0.06 8.17 -19.11
N SER A 241 0.15 9.40 -19.57
CA SER A 241 0.91 10.48 -18.90
C SER A 241 0.07 11.36 -17.99
N THR A 242 -1.25 11.36 -18.15
CA THR A 242 -2.17 12.13 -17.29
C THR A 242 -2.70 11.33 -16.12
N SER A 243 -2.58 10.01 -16.13
CA SER A 243 -2.70 9.19 -14.92
C SER A 243 -1.60 9.49 -13.89
N ARG A 244 -0.54 10.23 -14.29
CA ARG A 244 0.50 10.74 -13.38
C ARG A 244 0.05 11.93 -12.51
N ALA A 245 -1.03 12.62 -12.81
CA ALA A 245 -1.52 13.74 -11.99
C ALA A 245 -2.42 13.26 -10.83
N VAL A 246 -2.84 12.01 -10.83
CA VAL A 246 -3.34 11.30 -9.66
C VAL A 246 -2.40 10.11 -9.48
N SER A 247 -1.16 10.42 -9.14
CA SER A 247 -0.20 9.40 -8.76
C SER A 247 -0.64 8.85 -7.40
N TYR A 248 -1.47 7.85 -7.43
CA TYR A 248 -1.48 6.89 -6.35
C TYR A 248 -0.10 6.24 -6.38
N THR A 249 0.74 6.60 -5.44
CA THR A 249 2.01 5.99 -5.21
C THR A 249 1.83 4.49 -5.22
N HIS A 250 2.62 3.83 -5.99
CA HIS A 250 2.72 2.39 -6.21
C HIS A 250 1.83 1.52 -5.31
N LEU A 251 0.58 1.29 -5.72
CA LEU A 251 -0.23 0.21 -5.18
C LEU A 251 0.39 -1.09 -5.70
N THR A 252 1.43 -1.55 -5.03
CA THR A 252 1.98 -2.87 -5.28
C THR A 252 1.21 -3.86 -4.43
N LEU A 253 0.33 -4.62 -5.07
CA LEU A 253 -0.10 -5.87 -4.45
C LEU A 253 1.13 -6.77 -4.42
N PRO A 254 1.44 -7.44 -3.30
CA PRO A 254 2.37 -8.53 -3.33
C PRO A 254 1.81 -9.58 -4.27
N THR A 255 2.25 -9.53 -5.52
CA THR A 255 2.04 -10.62 -6.45
C THR A 255 2.76 -11.82 -5.87
N ASN A 256 2.23 -13.03 -6.05
CA ASN A 256 2.88 -14.31 -5.68
C ASN A 256 4.20 -14.56 -6.42
N ARG A 257 4.95 -13.52 -6.72
CA ARG A 257 6.30 -13.61 -7.25
C ARG A 257 7.25 -13.38 -6.09
N GLU A 258 7.75 -14.51 -5.62
CA GLU A 258 9.05 -14.65 -4.97
C GLU A 258 9.30 -13.75 -3.74
N VAL A 259 8.97 -14.29 -2.60
CA VAL A 259 9.86 -14.20 -1.46
C VAL A 259 10.57 -15.53 -1.28
#